data_5a2edd4a95755d4597f3260ccb89c38f
#
_entry.id   5a2edd4a95755d4597f3260ccb89c38f
#
_cell.length_a   1.000
_cell.length_b   1.000
_cell.length_c   1.000
_cell.angle_alpha   90.00
_cell.angle_beta   90.00
_cell.angle_gamma   90.00
#
_symmetry.space_group_name_H-M   'P 1'
#
loop_
_entity.id
_entity.type
_entity.pdbx_description
1 polymer ?
#
loop_
_entity_poly.entity_id
_entity_poly.type
_entity_poly.pdbx_seq_one_letter_code
_entity_poly.pdbx_strand_id
1 'polypeptide(L)'
;MNADALRARFDAPDELGVGIEEELFLLDRETLDLTPYAREVVEATVGDPRFKLELPAAQLEIVTPPCPDVASAVVSLDAARRDLVVAAAPYGLLMTAGTHPFTAELGVLTDDPRYVRTLQEYGERARRQLGSGLHLHVSLGGADRTLAVYNAMRSHLPELAALAANAPFHAGRDTGLASIRPTIAVNLQRQGVPPYIPSWDWFANGLTWGERSDTVPDPRRWWFELRMHTTYGTLELRAPDAQSSIDDVHGVAASPTA
;
A
#
# COMPACT_ATOMS: atom_id res chain seq x y z
N MET A 1 9.30 15.68 15.69
CA MET A 1 9.17 16.57 14.49
C MET A 1 8.20 17.69 14.86
N ASN A 2 8.47 18.95 14.50
CA ASN A 2 7.53 20.06 14.78
C ASN A 2 6.61 20.31 13.56
N ALA A 3 5.54 21.11 13.76
CA ALA A 3 4.54 21.40 12.74
C ALA A 3 5.14 22.08 11.51
N ASP A 4 6.05 23.05 11.70
CA ASP A 4 6.68 23.77 10.58
C ASP A 4 7.53 22.84 9.68
N ALA A 5 8.29 21.94 10.30
CA ALA A 5 9.09 20.96 9.56
C ALA A 5 8.21 19.94 8.81
N LEU A 6 7.04 19.60 9.35
CA LEU A 6 6.05 18.77 8.65
C LEU A 6 5.45 19.55 7.48
N ARG A 7 4.95 20.77 7.73
CA ARG A 7 4.37 21.62 6.68
C ARG A 7 5.32 21.78 5.50
N ALA A 8 6.60 22.06 5.79
CA ALA A 8 7.61 22.26 4.76
C ALA A 8 7.75 21.07 3.80
N ARG A 9 7.42 19.85 4.22
CA ARG A 9 7.41 18.66 3.35
C ARG A 9 6.28 18.71 2.33
N PHE A 10 5.12 19.26 2.71
CA PHE A 10 3.93 19.35 1.87
C PHE A 10 3.84 20.69 1.12
N ASP A 11 4.53 21.72 1.63
CA ASP A 11 4.70 23.02 0.96
C ASP A 11 5.88 23.00 -0.02
N ALA A 12 6.78 22.01 0.08
CA ALA A 12 7.85 21.82 -0.89
C ALA A 12 7.24 21.65 -2.28
N PRO A 13 7.85 22.25 -3.25
CA PRO A 13 7.08 22.79 -4.35
C PRO A 13 6.74 21.74 -5.38
N ASP A 14 6.54 22.11 -6.26
CA ASP A 14 6.99 22.08 -7.59
C ASP A 14 6.14 21.28 -8.53
N GLU A 15 5.55 20.22 -8.23
CA GLU A 15 4.73 19.58 -9.25
C GLU A 15 3.63 18.75 -8.62
N LEU A 16 2.41 19.03 -9.01
CA LEU A 16 1.32 18.08 -8.87
C LEU A 16 1.77 16.79 -9.52
N GLY A 17 2.12 15.81 -8.72
CA GLY A 17 2.64 14.54 -9.19
C GLY A 17 1.82 13.38 -8.64
N VAL A 18 1.80 12.29 -9.40
CA VAL A 18 1.15 11.04 -9.04
C VAL A 18 2.19 9.93 -8.96
N GLY A 19 2.14 9.12 -7.92
CA GLY A 19 2.87 7.86 -7.81
C GLY A 19 1.92 6.71 -7.55
N ILE A 20 2.27 5.53 -8.03
CA ILE A 20 1.51 4.30 -7.80
C ILE A 20 2.44 3.30 -7.12
N GLU A 21 1.95 2.69 -6.04
CA GLU A 21 2.53 1.48 -5.44
C GLU A 21 1.52 0.35 -5.62
N GLU A 22 1.97 -0.78 -6.12
CA GLU A 22 1.13 -1.94 -6.33
C GLU A 22 1.75 -3.17 -5.70
N GLU A 23 0.97 -3.84 -4.89
CA GLU A 23 1.35 -5.10 -4.28
C GLU A 23 0.89 -6.28 -5.15
N LEU A 24 1.74 -7.31 -5.26
CA LEU A 24 1.49 -8.50 -6.07
C LEU A 24 1.87 -9.75 -5.29
N PHE A 25 1.12 -10.82 -5.51
CA PHE A 25 1.46 -12.15 -5.00
C PHE A 25 2.30 -12.94 -5.99
N LEU A 26 3.25 -13.70 -5.46
CA LEU A 26 4.03 -14.71 -6.18
C LEU A 26 3.43 -16.09 -5.92
N LEU A 27 3.08 -16.80 -6.98
CA LEU A 27 2.42 -18.10 -6.95
C LEU A 27 3.33 -19.19 -7.47
N ASP A 28 3.25 -20.37 -6.85
CA ASP A 28 3.79 -21.59 -7.40
C ASP A 28 3.07 -21.97 -8.71
N ARG A 29 3.81 -22.46 -9.70
CA ARG A 29 3.27 -22.73 -11.05
C ARG A 29 2.32 -23.91 -11.13
N GLU A 30 2.50 -24.90 -10.26
CA GLU A 30 1.74 -26.15 -10.30
C GLU A 30 0.51 -26.07 -9.41
N THR A 31 0.69 -25.58 -8.19
CA THR A 31 -0.37 -25.50 -7.19
C THR A 31 -1.17 -24.22 -7.24
N LEU A 32 -0.61 -23.17 -7.85
CA LEU A 32 -1.10 -21.79 -7.83
C LEU A 32 -1.26 -21.22 -6.39
N ASP A 33 -0.65 -21.85 -5.40
CA ASP A 33 -0.62 -21.33 -4.02
C ASP A 33 0.54 -20.34 -3.86
N LEU A 34 0.55 -19.59 -2.75
CA LEU A 34 1.61 -18.63 -2.46
C LEU A 34 2.97 -19.34 -2.32
N THR A 35 4.01 -18.77 -2.93
CA THR A 35 5.38 -19.29 -2.84
C THR A 35 6.34 -18.22 -2.30
N PRO A 36 7.20 -18.53 -1.28
CA PRO A 36 7.95 -17.53 -0.52
C PRO A 36 9.29 -17.14 -1.18
N TYR A 37 9.30 -16.92 -2.49
CA TYR A 37 10.49 -16.55 -3.25
C TYR A 37 10.54 -15.07 -3.68
N ALA A 38 9.80 -14.19 -3.01
CA ALA A 38 9.80 -12.77 -3.37
C ALA A 38 11.19 -12.13 -3.24
N ARG A 39 12.01 -12.59 -2.28
CA ARG A 39 13.40 -12.12 -2.12
C ARG A 39 14.25 -12.40 -3.34
N GLU A 40 14.21 -13.63 -3.82
CA GLU A 40 14.97 -14.08 -4.99
C GLU A 40 14.54 -13.33 -6.25
N VAL A 41 13.26 -13.03 -6.38
CA VAL A 41 12.72 -12.20 -7.47
C VAL A 41 13.29 -10.77 -7.40
N VAL A 42 13.28 -10.13 -6.22
CA VAL A 42 13.83 -8.77 -6.05
C VAL A 42 15.34 -8.77 -6.29
N GLU A 43 16.08 -9.77 -5.84
CA GLU A 43 17.51 -9.91 -6.11
C GLU A 43 17.79 -10.07 -7.61
N ALA A 44 16.93 -10.77 -8.35
CA ALA A 44 17.04 -10.92 -9.80
C ALA A 44 16.83 -9.61 -10.58
N THR A 45 16.21 -8.58 -9.97
CA THR A 45 16.09 -7.26 -10.59
C THR A 45 17.34 -6.37 -10.46
N VAL A 46 18.42 -6.90 -9.89
CA VAL A 46 19.75 -6.25 -9.78
C VAL A 46 19.70 -4.87 -9.12
N GLY A 47 18.89 -4.73 -8.09
CA GLY A 47 18.79 -3.48 -7.29
C GLY A 47 17.92 -2.40 -7.94
N ASP A 48 17.04 -2.74 -8.86
CA ASP A 48 16.07 -1.80 -9.42
C ASP A 48 15.15 -1.27 -8.29
N PRO A 49 15.15 0.05 -8.01
CA PRO A 49 14.42 0.64 -6.90
C PRO A 49 12.90 0.57 -7.03
N ARG A 50 12.39 0.20 -8.22
CA ARG A 50 10.95 0.01 -8.44
C ARG A 50 10.40 -1.21 -7.70
N PHE A 51 11.24 -2.20 -7.38
CA PHE A 51 10.79 -3.48 -6.82
C PHE A 51 11.22 -3.65 -5.38
N LYS A 52 10.27 -3.96 -4.52
CA LYS A 52 10.51 -4.09 -3.08
C LYS A 52 9.88 -5.36 -2.51
N LEU A 53 10.42 -5.75 -1.36
CA LEU A 53 9.85 -6.82 -0.53
C LEU A 53 8.75 -6.27 0.36
N GLU A 54 7.72 -7.08 0.55
CA GLU A 54 6.63 -6.85 1.47
C GLU A 54 6.66 -7.76 2.70
N LEU A 55 5.73 -7.55 3.64
CA LEU A 55 5.62 -8.32 4.88
C LEU A 55 5.45 -9.82 4.61
N PRO A 56 4.54 -10.29 3.73
CA PRO A 56 4.51 -11.69 3.32
C PRO A 56 5.68 -12.04 2.39
N ALA A 57 6.36 -13.17 2.64
CA ALA A 57 7.48 -13.63 1.83
C ALA A 57 7.10 -14.03 0.38
N ALA A 58 5.81 -14.11 0.11
CA ALA A 58 5.24 -14.35 -1.23
C ALA A 58 4.66 -13.08 -1.85
N GLN A 59 5.03 -11.88 -1.34
CA GLN A 59 4.48 -10.62 -1.83
C GLN A 59 5.58 -9.67 -2.25
N LEU A 60 5.36 -9.00 -3.37
CA LEU A 60 6.23 -8.02 -4.00
C LEU A 60 5.49 -6.70 -4.10
N GLU A 61 6.22 -5.59 -4.08
CA GLU A 61 5.68 -4.27 -4.36
C GLU A 61 6.37 -3.65 -5.57
N ILE A 62 5.59 -3.08 -6.47
CA ILE A 62 6.06 -2.20 -7.54
C ILE A 62 5.81 -0.76 -7.11
N VAL A 63 6.83 0.10 -7.21
CA VAL A 63 6.72 1.54 -6.96
C VAL A 63 7.10 2.30 -8.21
N THR A 64 6.20 3.12 -8.73
CA THR A 64 6.53 3.99 -9.86
C THR A 64 7.35 5.20 -9.41
N PRO A 65 8.18 5.80 -10.25
CA PRO A 65 8.68 7.13 -10.00
C PRO A 65 7.53 8.14 -9.97
N PRO A 66 7.72 9.35 -9.40
CA PRO A 66 6.76 10.42 -9.52
C PRO A 66 6.49 10.74 -11.00
N CYS A 67 5.22 10.79 -11.38
CA CYS A 67 4.75 11.06 -12.74
C CYS A 67 3.89 12.33 -12.76
N PRO A 68 3.83 13.04 -13.89
CA PRO A 68 3.06 14.28 -13.97
C PRO A 68 1.54 14.08 -13.91
N ASP A 69 1.08 12.89 -14.28
CA ASP A 69 -0.35 12.53 -14.32
C ASP A 69 -0.57 11.02 -14.15
N VAL A 70 -1.84 10.65 -13.99
CA VAL A 70 -2.26 9.24 -13.81
C VAL A 70 -1.91 8.40 -15.05
N ALA A 71 -2.10 8.92 -16.25
CA ALA A 71 -1.83 8.15 -17.47
C ALA A 71 -0.35 7.77 -17.57
N SER A 72 0.56 8.71 -17.28
CA SER A 72 1.99 8.47 -17.23
C SER A 72 2.39 7.48 -16.12
N ALA A 73 1.76 7.57 -14.95
CA ALA A 73 2.00 6.65 -13.85
C ALA A 73 1.55 5.22 -14.19
N VAL A 74 0.40 5.06 -14.85
CA VAL A 74 -0.11 3.77 -15.32
C VAL A 74 0.80 3.16 -16.40
N VAL A 75 1.30 3.95 -17.34
CA VAL A 75 2.28 3.48 -18.34
C VAL A 75 3.57 3.00 -17.66
N SER A 76 4.04 3.74 -16.64
CA SER A 76 5.21 3.35 -15.87
C SER A 76 4.98 2.04 -15.10
N LEU A 77 3.80 1.87 -14.50
CA LEU A 77 3.43 0.65 -13.78
C LEU A 77 3.35 -0.55 -14.75
N ASP A 78 2.71 -0.40 -15.91
CA ASP A 78 2.61 -1.48 -16.91
C ASP A 78 3.99 -1.95 -17.39
N ALA A 79 4.91 -1.02 -17.62
CA ALA A 79 6.29 -1.36 -17.94
C ALA A 79 6.96 -2.13 -16.79
N ALA A 80 6.79 -1.67 -15.55
CA ALA A 80 7.35 -2.34 -14.37
C ALA A 80 6.74 -3.73 -14.13
N ARG A 81 5.42 -3.91 -14.35
CA ARG A 81 4.79 -5.25 -14.31
C ARG A 81 5.45 -6.23 -15.30
N ARG A 82 5.73 -5.79 -16.53
CA ARG A 82 6.39 -6.62 -17.54
C ARG A 82 7.81 -7.00 -17.12
N ASP A 83 8.58 -6.06 -16.61
CA ASP A 83 9.94 -6.32 -16.13
C ASP A 83 9.92 -7.30 -14.95
N LEU A 84 8.99 -7.12 -14.01
CA LEU A 84 8.85 -8.02 -12.86
C LEU A 84 8.42 -9.43 -13.26
N VAL A 85 7.55 -9.58 -14.27
CA VAL A 85 7.18 -10.90 -14.84
C VAL A 85 8.40 -11.65 -15.34
N VAL A 86 9.32 -10.97 -16.01
CA VAL A 86 10.58 -11.58 -16.49
C VAL A 86 11.46 -12.01 -15.31
N ALA A 87 11.60 -11.17 -14.28
CA ALA A 87 12.39 -11.49 -13.10
C ALA A 87 11.76 -12.64 -12.28
N ALA A 88 10.44 -12.69 -12.18
CA ALA A 88 9.70 -13.71 -11.46
C ALA A 88 9.64 -15.06 -12.19
N ALA A 89 9.87 -15.09 -13.51
CA ALA A 89 9.71 -16.28 -14.32
C ALA A 89 10.43 -17.55 -13.84
N PRO A 90 11.62 -17.51 -13.24
CA PRO A 90 12.25 -18.70 -12.66
C PRO A 90 11.59 -19.20 -11.37
N TYR A 91 10.87 -18.35 -10.66
CA TYR A 91 10.41 -18.57 -9.29
C TYR A 91 8.90 -18.81 -9.19
N GLY A 92 8.10 -18.33 -10.13
CA GLY A 92 6.65 -18.48 -10.07
C GLY A 92 5.89 -17.68 -11.12
N LEU A 93 4.64 -17.41 -10.80
CA LEU A 93 3.73 -16.54 -11.54
C LEU A 93 3.35 -15.33 -10.65
N LEU A 94 3.05 -14.20 -11.26
CA LEU A 94 2.54 -13.04 -10.54
C LEU A 94 1.01 -12.97 -10.64
N MET A 95 0.38 -12.60 -9.52
CA MET A 95 -1.06 -12.36 -9.44
C MET A 95 -1.34 -11.01 -8.77
N THR A 96 -2.27 -10.27 -9.34
CA THR A 96 -2.81 -9.02 -8.78
C THR A 96 -4.29 -9.21 -8.43
N ALA A 97 -4.60 -9.23 -7.15
CA ALA A 97 -5.95 -9.26 -6.58
C ALA A 97 -5.85 -8.80 -5.13
N GLY A 98 -6.93 -8.35 -4.52
CA GLY A 98 -6.88 -7.87 -3.13
C GLY A 98 -6.56 -8.97 -2.11
N THR A 99 -6.87 -10.24 -2.41
CA THR A 99 -6.49 -11.43 -1.60
C THR A 99 -6.23 -12.64 -2.50
N HIS A 100 -5.45 -13.59 -1.99
CA HIS A 100 -5.35 -14.90 -2.63
C HIS A 100 -6.62 -15.72 -2.34
N PRO A 101 -7.28 -16.33 -3.35
CA PRO A 101 -8.60 -16.92 -3.18
C PRO A 101 -8.63 -18.17 -2.29
N PHE A 102 -7.58 -18.98 -2.25
CA PHE A 102 -7.62 -20.29 -1.57
C PHE A 102 -6.39 -20.63 -0.72
N THR A 103 -5.37 -19.77 -0.63
CA THR A 103 -4.23 -20.01 0.24
C THR A 103 -4.64 -20.14 1.71
N ALA A 104 -3.80 -20.77 2.53
CA ALA A 104 -4.01 -20.83 3.97
C ALA A 104 -4.03 -19.41 4.58
N GLU A 105 -4.76 -19.25 5.70
CA GLU A 105 -4.90 -17.96 6.39
C GLU A 105 -3.58 -17.42 6.98
N LEU A 106 -2.56 -18.26 7.13
CA LEU A 106 -1.28 -17.92 7.74
C LEU A 106 -0.17 -18.04 6.73
N GLY A 107 0.39 -16.89 6.33
CA GLY A 107 1.54 -16.82 5.43
C GLY A 107 2.89 -16.97 6.12
N VAL A 108 3.92 -17.18 5.31
CA VAL A 108 5.32 -17.03 5.70
C VAL A 108 5.68 -15.56 5.64
N LEU A 109 6.38 -15.04 6.64
CA LEU A 109 6.83 -13.65 6.65
C LEU A 109 8.23 -13.52 6.05
N THR A 110 8.47 -12.38 5.43
CA THR A 110 9.79 -12.01 4.90
C THR A 110 10.80 -11.90 6.04
N ASP A 111 11.91 -12.61 5.92
CA ASP A 111 13.03 -12.51 6.86
C ASP A 111 13.82 -11.22 6.61
N ASP A 112 13.31 -10.12 7.16
CA ASP A 112 13.88 -8.78 7.04
C ASP A 112 13.76 -8.05 8.38
N PRO A 113 14.83 -7.36 8.85
CA PRO A 113 14.81 -6.61 10.11
C PRO A 113 13.64 -5.62 10.24
N ARG A 114 13.14 -5.08 9.13
CA ARG A 114 11.98 -4.16 9.11
C ARG A 114 10.71 -4.81 9.68
N TYR A 115 10.55 -6.13 9.53
CA TYR A 115 9.36 -6.87 9.92
C TYR A 115 9.47 -7.58 11.26
N VAL A 116 10.70 -7.68 11.84
CA VAL A 116 10.92 -8.30 13.15
C VAL A 116 10.04 -7.69 14.23
N ARG A 117 10.01 -6.35 14.29
CA ARG A 117 9.17 -5.65 15.27
C ARG A 117 7.67 -5.92 15.04
N THR A 118 7.21 -5.94 13.79
CA THR A 118 5.82 -6.26 13.46
C THR A 118 5.45 -7.66 13.92
N LEU A 119 6.33 -8.63 13.70
CA LEU A 119 6.12 -10.00 14.20
C LEU A 119 6.10 -10.06 15.74
N GLN A 120 6.99 -9.35 16.42
CA GLN A 120 7.05 -9.30 17.89
C GLN A 120 5.78 -8.67 18.50
N GLU A 121 5.27 -7.60 17.90
CA GLU A 121 4.09 -6.88 18.40
C GLU A 121 2.78 -7.60 18.10
N TYR A 122 2.65 -8.21 16.92
CA TYR A 122 1.39 -8.74 16.43
C TYR A 122 1.33 -10.26 16.33
N GLY A 123 2.50 -10.93 16.41
CA GLY A 123 2.58 -12.39 16.37
C GLY A 123 1.88 -12.97 15.13
N GLU A 124 1.00 -13.93 15.38
CA GLU A 124 0.25 -14.62 14.32
C GLU A 124 -0.65 -13.69 13.49
N ARG A 125 -1.10 -12.55 14.05
CA ARG A 125 -1.89 -11.55 13.31
C ARG A 125 -1.11 -10.93 12.15
N ALA A 126 0.21 -10.77 12.32
CA ALA A 126 1.08 -10.30 11.23
C ALA A 126 1.10 -11.32 10.08
N ARG A 127 1.07 -12.63 10.37
CA ARG A 127 1.05 -13.69 9.37
C ARG A 127 -0.27 -13.80 8.61
N ARG A 128 -1.35 -13.22 9.17
CA ARG A 128 -2.66 -13.14 8.51
C ARG A 128 -2.78 -11.98 7.52
N GLN A 129 -1.77 -11.09 7.43
CA GLN A 129 -1.78 -9.94 6.52
C GLN A 129 -1.46 -10.39 5.09
N LEU A 130 -2.33 -11.20 4.50
CA LEU A 130 -2.26 -11.69 3.13
C LEU A 130 -3.23 -10.88 2.24
N GLY A 131 -3.12 -9.57 2.32
CA GLY A 131 -3.85 -8.62 1.50
C GLY A 131 -2.90 -7.89 0.54
N SER A 132 -3.38 -7.53 -0.63
CA SER A 132 -2.63 -6.83 -1.67
C SER A 132 -3.39 -5.59 -2.10
N GLY A 133 -2.75 -4.44 -2.04
CA GLY A 133 -3.33 -3.13 -2.30
C GLY A 133 -2.77 -2.43 -3.52
N LEU A 134 -3.52 -1.43 -3.96
CA LEU A 134 -3.09 -0.41 -4.91
C LEU A 134 -3.05 0.91 -4.17
N HIS A 135 -1.86 1.49 -3.97
CA HIS A 135 -1.69 2.74 -3.27
C HIS A 135 -1.44 3.89 -4.26
N LEU A 136 -2.08 5.02 -4.02
CA LEU A 136 -1.98 6.19 -4.87
C LEU A 136 -1.39 7.34 -4.07
N HIS A 137 -0.26 7.85 -4.49
CA HIS A 137 0.37 9.05 -3.95
C HIS A 137 0.03 10.25 -4.81
N VAL A 138 -0.52 11.29 -4.20
CA VAL A 138 -0.84 12.55 -4.90
C VAL A 138 -0.16 13.71 -4.19
N SER A 139 0.66 14.47 -4.90
CA SER A 139 1.20 15.74 -4.43
C SER A 139 0.18 16.84 -4.70
N LEU A 140 -0.27 17.52 -3.65
CA LEU A 140 -1.34 18.52 -3.74
C LEU A 140 -0.81 19.98 -3.76
N GLY A 141 0.52 20.16 -3.68
CA GLY A 141 1.15 21.49 -3.78
C GLY A 141 0.72 22.45 -2.69
N GLY A 142 0.86 22.04 -1.41
CA GLY A 142 0.61 22.88 -0.26
C GLY A 142 0.07 22.15 0.97
N ALA A 143 0.64 22.45 2.12
CA ALA A 143 0.29 21.81 3.39
C ALA A 143 -1.18 22.03 3.77
N ASP A 144 -1.69 23.25 3.68
CA ASP A 144 -3.07 23.55 4.07
C ASP A 144 -4.07 22.89 3.11
N ARG A 145 -3.75 22.86 1.81
CA ARG A 145 -4.54 22.14 0.82
C ARG A 145 -4.54 20.64 1.11
N THR A 146 -3.37 20.07 1.39
CA THR A 146 -3.26 18.63 1.72
C THR A 146 -4.07 18.26 2.95
N LEU A 147 -4.02 19.07 4.01
CA LEU A 147 -4.81 18.83 5.21
C LEU A 147 -6.32 18.94 4.95
N ALA A 148 -6.75 19.92 4.16
CA ALA A 148 -8.16 20.08 3.79
C ALA A 148 -8.66 18.90 2.97
N VAL A 149 -7.90 18.47 1.94
CA VAL A 149 -8.23 17.31 1.10
C VAL A 149 -8.21 16.02 1.91
N TYR A 150 -7.20 15.81 2.77
CA TYR A 150 -7.16 14.66 3.68
C TYR A 150 -8.46 14.55 4.48
N ASN A 151 -8.88 15.64 5.13
CA ASN A 151 -10.07 15.61 5.97
C ASN A 151 -11.37 15.38 5.17
N ALA A 152 -11.46 15.90 3.95
CA ALA A 152 -12.60 15.68 3.06
C ALA A 152 -12.65 14.25 2.52
N MET A 153 -11.52 13.73 2.04
CA MET A 153 -11.42 12.39 1.44
C MET A 153 -11.77 11.24 2.39
N ARG A 154 -11.65 11.44 3.70
CA ARG A 154 -11.99 10.42 4.70
C ARG A 154 -13.43 9.90 4.55
N SER A 155 -14.37 10.75 4.17
CA SER A 155 -15.78 10.35 3.97
C SER A 155 -16.02 9.59 2.65
N HIS A 156 -15.07 9.65 1.71
CA HIS A 156 -15.15 8.96 0.42
C HIS A 156 -14.36 7.64 0.38
N LEU A 157 -13.65 7.28 1.44
CA LEU A 157 -12.88 6.02 1.47
C LEU A 157 -13.75 4.78 1.28
N PRO A 158 -14.97 4.67 1.85
CA PRO A 158 -15.83 3.51 1.58
C PRO A 158 -16.27 3.39 0.12
N GLU A 159 -16.48 4.51 -0.56
CA GLU A 159 -16.86 4.56 -1.98
C GLU A 159 -15.68 4.10 -2.86
N LEU A 160 -14.47 4.57 -2.55
CA LEU A 160 -13.25 4.16 -3.24
C LEU A 160 -12.94 2.67 -3.01
N ALA A 161 -13.11 2.18 -1.79
CA ALA A 161 -12.95 0.76 -1.48
C ALA A 161 -13.97 -0.11 -2.24
N ALA A 162 -15.22 0.37 -2.38
CA ALA A 162 -16.24 -0.35 -3.13
C ALA A 162 -15.96 -0.34 -4.64
N LEU A 163 -15.48 0.79 -5.19
CA LEU A 163 -15.11 0.91 -6.59
C LEU A 163 -13.95 -0.03 -6.96
N ALA A 164 -12.98 -0.16 -6.07
CA ALA A 164 -11.76 -0.93 -6.30
C ALA A 164 -11.84 -2.37 -5.73
N ALA A 165 -13.01 -2.82 -5.29
CA ALA A 165 -13.15 -4.13 -4.65
C ALA A 165 -12.80 -5.28 -5.61
N ASN A 166 -11.80 -6.10 -5.24
CA ASN A 166 -11.27 -7.20 -6.04
C ASN A 166 -10.79 -8.37 -5.15
N ALA A 167 -11.55 -8.70 -4.10
CA ALA A 167 -11.17 -9.75 -3.16
C ALA A 167 -12.39 -10.51 -2.59
N PRO A 168 -13.24 -11.15 -3.42
CA PRO A 168 -14.45 -11.82 -2.94
C PRO A 168 -14.18 -13.17 -2.26
N PHE A 169 -13.02 -13.78 -2.52
CA PHE A 169 -12.66 -15.10 -2.01
C PHE A 169 -11.50 -15.04 -1.01
N HIS A 170 -11.55 -15.88 0.02
CA HIS A 170 -10.49 -16.02 1.03
C HIS A 170 -10.48 -17.43 1.64
N ALA A 171 -9.31 -18.02 1.78
CA ALA A 171 -9.10 -19.34 2.37
C ALA A 171 -10.04 -20.42 1.77
N GLY A 172 -10.20 -20.41 0.45
CA GLY A 172 -11.00 -21.36 -0.31
C GLY A 172 -12.52 -21.18 -0.20
N ARG A 173 -12.98 -20.02 0.27
CA ARG A 173 -14.42 -19.74 0.50
C ARG A 173 -14.84 -18.43 -0.18
N ASP A 174 -16.05 -18.43 -0.70
CA ASP A 174 -16.77 -17.19 -1.02
C ASP A 174 -17.10 -16.48 0.30
N THR A 175 -16.67 -15.24 0.45
CA THR A 175 -16.85 -14.46 1.68
C THR A 175 -18.22 -13.76 1.73
N GLY A 176 -18.93 -13.70 0.62
CA GLY A 176 -20.15 -12.90 0.45
C GLY A 176 -19.90 -11.38 0.38
N LEU A 177 -18.64 -10.95 0.35
CA LEU A 177 -18.22 -9.56 0.22
C LEU A 177 -17.57 -9.32 -1.14
N ALA A 178 -17.64 -8.11 -1.67
CA ALA A 178 -16.89 -7.74 -2.87
C ALA A 178 -15.38 -7.64 -2.59
N SER A 179 -15.01 -7.29 -1.35
CA SER A 179 -13.65 -7.38 -0.83
C SER A 179 -13.63 -7.75 0.65
N ILE A 180 -12.87 -8.79 0.99
CA ILE A 180 -12.56 -9.20 2.37
C ILE A 180 -11.30 -8.49 2.91
N ARG A 181 -10.48 -7.89 2.05
CA ARG A 181 -9.17 -7.31 2.43
C ARG A 181 -9.26 -6.31 3.60
N PRO A 182 -10.22 -5.36 3.66
CA PRO A 182 -10.34 -4.46 4.80
C PRO A 182 -10.56 -5.20 6.13
N THR A 183 -11.29 -6.32 6.11
CA THR A 183 -11.55 -7.15 7.31
C THR A 183 -10.28 -7.87 7.77
N ILE A 184 -9.38 -8.24 6.86
CA ILE A 184 -8.07 -8.79 7.19
C ILE A 184 -7.17 -7.71 7.78
N ALA A 185 -7.14 -6.54 7.18
CA ALA A 185 -6.30 -5.43 7.58
C ALA A 185 -6.55 -4.98 9.03
N VAL A 186 -7.80 -4.92 9.49
CA VAL A 186 -8.16 -4.47 10.86
C VAL A 186 -7.66 -5.37 11.98
N ASN A 187 -7.07 -6.52 11.68
CA ASN A 187 -6.36 -7.33 12.67
C ASN A 187 -5.09 -6.66 13.21
N LEU A 188 -4.55 -5.67 12.51
CA LEU A 188 -3.51 -4.78 13.01
C LEU A 188 -4.12 -3.46 13.48
N GLN A 189 -3.36 -2.71 14.28
CA GLN A 189 -3.78 -1.39 14.76
C GLN A 189 -3.61 -0.32 13.67
N ARG A 190 -4.34 0.80 13.81
CA ARG A 190 -4.23 1.95 12.90
C ARG A 190 -4.55 1.61 11.45
N GLN A 191 -5.59 0.83 11.27
CA GLN A 191 -6.20 0.47 9.99
C GLN A 191 -7.54 1.19 9.81
N GLY A 192 -8.11 1.09 8.61
CA GLY A 192 -9.42 1.67 8.28
C GLY A 192 -9.38 3.19 8.13
N VAL A 193 -10.54 3.83 8.29
CA VAL A 193 -10.67 5.28 8.13
C VAL A 193 -9.88 6.02 9.21
N PRO A 194 -8.95 6.91 8.84
CA PRO A 194 -8.13 7.62 9.82
C PRO A 194 -8.92 8.68 10.60
N PRO A 195 -8.41 9.17 11.75
CA PRO A 195 -9.04 10.25 12.50
C PRO A 195 -9.02 11.58 11.74
N TYR A 196 -9.96 12.48 12.06
CA TYR A 196 -9.90 13.86 11.62
C TYR A 196 -8.68 14.56 12.23
N ILE A 197 -7.97 15.34 11.43
CA ILE A 197 -6.80 16.10 11.86
C ILE A 197 -7.17 17.59 11.88
N PRO A 198 -7.31 18.22 13.07
CA PRO A 198 -7.77 19.61 13.18
C PRO A 198 -6.71 20.64 12.80
N SER A 199 -5.42 20.31 12.96
CA SER A 199 -4.31 21.21 12.63
C SER A 199 -2.99 20.47 12.48
N TRP A 200 -2.01 21.13 11.88
CA TRP A 200 -0.64 20.61 11.77
C TRP A 200 0.03 20.42 13.14
N ASP A 201 -0.25 21.30 14.12
CA ASP A 201 0.26 21.13 15.48
C ASP A 201 -0.29 19.87 16.14
N TRP A 202 -1.58 19.59 15.95
CA TRP A 202 -2.19 18.37 16.46
C TRP A 202 -1.53 17.13 15.83
N PHE A 203 -1.30 17.15 14.51
CA PHE A 203 -0.65 16.06 13.80
C PHE A 203 0.79 15.86 14.26
N ALA A 204 1.59 16.94 14.34
CA ALA A 204 2.97 16.90 14.80
C ALA A 204 3.09 16.38 16.24
N ASN A 205 2.18 16.81 17.12
CA ASN A 205 2.13 16.34 18.49
C ASN A 205 1.79 14.84 18.57
N GLY A 206 0.85 14.37 17.73
CA GLY A 206 0.52 12.96 17.64
C GLY A 206 1.70 12.09 17.21
N LEU A 207 2.45 12.51 16.18
CA LEU A 207 3.67 11.85 15.73
C LEU A 207 4.75 11.83 16.80
N THR A 208 4.99 12.97 17.44
CA THR A 208 5.99 13.11 18.52
C THR A 208 5.62 12.26 19.73
N TRP A 209 4.33 12.18 20.08
CA TRP A 209 3.86 11.30 21.14
C TRP A 209 4.08 9.83 20.79
N GLY A 210 3.74 9.42 19.57
CA GLY A 210 3.95 8.04 19.09
C GLY A 210 5.42 7.62 19.15
N GLU A 211 6.33 8.52 18.76
CA GLU A 211 7.77 8.32 18.82
C GLU A 211 8.26 8.20 20.28
N ARG A 212 7.91 9.16 21.15
CA ARG A 212 8.36 9.19 22.55
C ARG A 212 7.83 8.04 23.40
N SER A 213 6.61 7.62 23.15
CA SER A 213 5.98 6.48 23.83
C SER A 213 6.42 5.12 23.29
N ASP A 214 7.22 5.11 22.23
CA ASP A 214 7.58 3.91 21.45
C ASP A 214 6.36 3.13 20.92
N THR A 215 5.18 3.73 20.95
CA THR A 215 3.96 3.10 20.45
C THR A 215 3.92 3.07 18.92
N VAL A 216 4.38 4.15 18.29
CA VAL A 216 4.55 4.27 16.83
C VAL A 216 5.80 5.11 16.55
N PRO A 217 6.98 4.52 16.68
CA PRO A 217 8.23 5.27 16.49
C PRO A 217 8.46 5.71 15.03
N ASP A 218 7.79 5.04 14.09
CA ASP A 218 7.86 5.34 12.68
C ASP A 218 6.45 5.64 12.14
N PRO A 219 6.19 6.87 11.63
CA PRO A 219 4.91 7.25 11.05
C PRO A 219 4.46 6.36 9.88
N ARG A 220 5.40 5.70 9.19
CA ARG A 220 5.09 4.74 8.12
C ARG A 220 4.32 3.52 8.62
N ARG A 221 4.29 3.27 9.93
CA ARG A 221 3.46 2.24 10.59
C ARG A 221 2.04 2.71 10.93
N TRP A 222 1.62 3.86 10.44
CA TRP A 222 0.24 4.28 10.42
C TRP A 222 -0.41 3.76 9.13
N TRP A 223 -0.98 2.58 9.21
CA TRP A 223 -1.51 1.83 8.06
C TRP A 223 -2.96 2.18 7.72
N PHE A 224 -3.44 3.37 8.12
CA PHE A 224 -4.76 3.85 7.73
C PHE A 224 -4.94 3.85 6.20
N GLU A 225 -6.18 3.71 5.76
CA GLU A 225 -6.56 3.70 4.34
C GLU A 225 -6.29 5.02 3.62
N LEU A 226 -6.07 6.09 4.37
CA LEU A 226 -5.62 7.40 3.89
C LEU A 226 -4.55 7.94 4.84
N ARG A 227 -3.43 8.38 4.30
CA ARG A 227 -2.29 8.83 5.08
C ARG A 227 -1.64 10.07 4.48
N MET A 228 -1.28 11.06 5.31
CA MET A 228 -0.32 12.07 4.92
C MET A 228 1.08 11.48 5.03
N HIS A 229 1.72 11.19 3.90
CA HIS A 229 3.02 10.51 3.84
C HIS A 229 4.15 11.49 4.14
N THR A 230 4.67 11.48 5.38
CA THR A 230 5.60 12.48 5.92
C THR A 230 6.99 12.50 5.26
N THR A 231 7.37 11.45 4.54
CA THR A 231 8.65 11.40 3.81
C THR A 231 8.53 12.02 2.43
N TYR A 232 7.44 11.72 1.70
CA TYR A 232 7.25 12.16 0.32
C TYR A 232 6.47 13.48 0.20
N GLY A 233 5.79 13.92 1.27
CA GLY A 233 4.92 15.11 1.21
C GLY A 233 3.66 14.90 0.36
N THR A 234 3.20 13.67 0.24
CA THR A 234 2.03 13.29 -0.57
C THR A 234 0.85 12.89 0.30
N LEU A 235 -0.35 13.01 -0.25
CA LEU A 235 -1.52 12.30 0.24
C LEU A 235 -1.53 10.91 -0.38
N GLU A 236 -1.58 9.87 0.46
CA GLU A 236 -1.51 8.47 0.07
C GLU A 236 -2.85 7.80 0.35
N LEU A 237 -3.51 7.31 -0.71
CA LEU A 237 -4.71 6.48 -0.62
C LEU A 237 -4.29 5.01 -0.66
N ARG A 238 -4.78 4.22 0.32
CA ARG A 238 -4.41 2.81 0.52
C ARG A 238 -5.62 1.88 0.52
N ALA A 239 -6.83 2.45 0.44
CA ALA A 239 -8.09 1.71 0.46
C ALA A 239 -8.27 0.76 -0.73
N PRO A 240 -7.83 1.07 -1.97
CA PRO A 240 -8.06 0.22 -3.13
C PRO A 240 -7.36 -1.14 -3.02
N ASP A 241 -8.05 -2.20 -3.44
CA ASP A 241 -7.44 -3.50 -3.69
C ASP A 241 -6.54 -3.44 -4.92
N ALA A 242 -5.53 -4.32 -5.01
CA ALA A 242 -4.77 -4.52 -6.23
C ALA A 242 -5.69 -4.98 -7.37
N GLN A 243 -5.47 -4.43 -8.57
CA GLN A 243 -6.35 -4.62 -9.72
C GLN A 243 -5.77 -5.59 -10.74
N SER A 244 -6.61 -6.47 -11.28
CA SER A 244 -6.16 -7.54 -12.19
C SER A 244 -5.69 -7.00 -13.54
N SER A 245 -6.34 -5.97 -14.07
CA SER A 245 -5.94 -5.36 -15.34
C SER A 245 -5.37 -3.96 -15.17
N ILE A 246 -4.55 -3.54 -16.12
CA ILE A 246 -3.99 -2.18 -16.14
C ILE A 246 -5.06 -1.12 -16.42
N ASP A 247 -6.13 -1.47 -17.14
CA ASP A 247 -7.25 -0.59 -17.42
C ASP A 247 -8.06 -0.33 -16.13
N ASP A 248 -8.25 -1.35 -15.28
CA ASP A 248 -8.90 -1.19 -13.97
C ASP A 248 -8.02 -0.32 -13.05
N VAL A 249 -6.70 -0.52 -13.06
CA VAL A 249 -5.77 0.38 -12.33
C VAL A 249 -5.97 1.82 -12.78
N HIS A 250 -6.06 2.07 -14.09
CA HIS A 250 -6.28 3.42 -14.62
C HIS A 250 -7.62 4.00 -14.13
N GLY A 251 -8.70 3.23 -14.20
CA GLY A 251 -10.01 3.65 -13.70
C GLY A 251 -10.01 4.01 -12.22
N VAL A 252 -9.40 3.16 -11.39
CA VAL A 252 -9.29 3.39 -9.94
C VAL A 252 -8.40 4.59 -9.65
N ALA A 253 -7.23 4.72 -10.30
CA ALA A 253 -6.30 5.80 -10.05
C ALA A 253 -6.83 7.18 -10.51
N ALA A 254 -7.66 7.23 -11.54
CA ALA A 254 -8.24 8.48 -12.03
C ALA A 254 -9.34 9.02 -11.11
N SER A 255 -10.07 8.16 -10.40
CA SER A 255 -11.25 8.54 -9.59
C SER A 255 -10.94 9.54 -8.48
N PRO A 256 -9.87 9.40 -7.67
CA PRO A 256 -9.55 10.36 -6.60
C PRO A 256 -8.79 11.60 -7.09
N THR A 257 -8.38 11.64 -8.35
CA THR A 257 -7.60 12.76 -8.94
C THR A 257 -8.46 13.70 -9.80
N ALA A 258 -9.71 13.34 -10.05
CA ALA A 258 -10.69 14.16 -10.76
C ALA A 258 -11.40 15.14 -9.82
#